data_59180f358b99f99cb696f96a6d2db77d
#
_entry.id   59180f358b99f99cb696f96a6d2db77d
#
_cell.length_a   1.000
_cell.length_b   1.000
_cell.length_c   1.000
_cell.angle_alpha   90.00
_cell.angle_beta   90.00
_cell.angle_gamma   90.00
#
_symmetry.space_group_name_H-M   'P 1'
#
loop_
_entity.id
_entity.type
_entity.pdbx_description
1 polymer ?
#
loop_
_entity_poly.entity_id
_entity_poly.type
_entity_poly.pdbx_seq_one_letter_code
_entity_poly.pdbx_strand_id
1 'polypeptide(L)'
;MTQLASLTKSLVPLMPLFDPGVAFAARTDLRQTRMIGFTAFALDSVTNVLLGLLNGMPTVRHICGVTDEGLAVLERAGLHVDEDMRTFETAAQAKRRAKELIEEGYKLASPYPLPVATYPRKAQLVSRDLWRRLNNKKNLADIVPAQHLPDRRIVPLDDPAAYTFDGPVFLKSGTSEATGIGYAVRHCTTEAEFRAAFDSLKALGDASDVIVETDMDVVSCWCVSLVLTDTGVRCAGAAEQLFSEPGKQSGSIINPANPFPKAAIALALDVGEAARAKGYRGVAGLDIGLTTDGRLIVFDPNFRIQGSTAQVILHGSATKRSGLPVSQAASFNSSLNIRQLARAIGGPVDDGWYVPVRLIDGARHPEPPSNSTLTGFVLGKTPADAARRRTQLGKLLGVS
;
A
#
# COMPACT_ATOMS: atom_id res chain seq x y z
N MET A 1 12.52 -39.48 0.26
CA MET A 1 11.36 -38.85 -0.44
C MET A 1 10.83 -37.59 0.25
N THR A 2 11.19 -37.29 1.49
CA THR A 2 10.67 -36.15 2.30
C THR A 2 11.33 -34.80 1.99
N GLN A 3 12.51 -34.75 1.40
CA GLN A 3 13.25 -33.52 1.12
C GLN A 3 12.83 -32.81 -0.19
N LEU A 4 12.34 -33.55 -1.19
CA LEU A 4 11.81 -32.96 -2.44
C LEU A 4 10.42 -32.30 -2.28
N ALA A 5 9.63 -32.73 -1.29
CA ALA A 5 8.32 -32.13 -1.00
C ALA A 5 8.44 -30.75 -0.30
N SER A 6 9.58 -30.44 0.31
CA SER A 6 9.83 -29.16 0.99
C SER A 6 10.20 -28.02 0.02
N LEU A 7 10.87 -28.32 -1.08
CA LEU A 7 11.31 -27.35 -2.07
C LEU A 7 10.19 -26.77 -2.97
N THR A 8 9.02 -27.42 -3.01
CA THR A 8 7.86 -26.95 -3.78
C THR A 8 6.99 -25.96 -3.00
N LYS A 9 7.29 -25.66 -1.74
CA LYS A 9 6.44 -24.84 -0.85
C LYS A 9 6.86 -23.38 -0.71
N SER A 10 8.06 -22.99 -1.16
CA SER A 10 8.56 -21.62 -1.00
C SER A 10 7.82 -20.62 -1.89
N LEU A 11 7.43 -19.49 -1.31
CA LEU A 11 6.95 -18.33 -2.05
C LEU A 11 8.15 -17.50 -2.51
N VAL A 12 8.23 -17.30 -3.80
CA VAL A 12 9.34 -16.55 -4.41
C VAL A 12 8.83 -15.19 -4.85
N PRO A 13 9.41 -14.08 -4.35
CA PRO A 13 9.10 -12.75 -4.85
C PRO A 13 9.38 -12.62 -6.34
N LEU A 14 8.52 -11.89 -7.05
CA LEU A 14 8.65 -11.71 -8.50
C LEU A 14 9.97 -11.05 -8.90
N MET A 15 10.44 -10.07 -8.09
CA MET A 15 11.66 -9.31 -8.35
C MET A 15 12.17 -8.63 -7.08
N PRO A 16 13.46 -8.23 -7.02
CA PRO A 16 13.95 -7.31 -5.99
C PRO A 16 13.25 -5.95 -6.08
N LEU A 17 12.93 -5.35 -4.92
CA LEU A 17 12.17 -4.10 -4.81
C LEU A 17 13.05 -2.86 -4.71
N PHE A 18 14.33 -3.01 -4.36
CA PHE A 18 15.28 -1.92 -4.18
C PHE A 18 16.65 -2.31 -4.74
N ASP A 19 17.44 -1.28 -5.07
CA ASP A 19 18.84 -1.46 -5.44
C ASP A 19 19.70 -1.82 -4.21
N PRO A 20 20.90 -2.40 -4.40
CA PRO A 20 21.89 -2.60 -3.33
C PRO A 20 22.24 -1.28 -2.60
N GLY A 21 22.61 -1.38 -1.32
CA GLY A 21 22.96 -0.20 -0.50
C GLY A 21 21.74 0.55 0.07
N VAL A 22 20.55 -0.05 -0.01
CA VAL A 22 19.32 0.48 0.57
C VAL A 22 18.94 -0.32 1.81
N ALA A 23 18.50 0.37 2.86
CA ALA A 23 17.91 -0.22 4.05
C ALA A 23 16.46 0.25 4.22
N PHE A 24 15.57 -0.60 4.72
CA PHE A 24 14.18 -0.26 4.94
C PHE A 24 13.96 0.26 6.36
N ALA A 25 13.60 1.55 6.48
CA ALA A 25 13.35 2.21 7.76
C ALA A 25 12.08 3.08 7.67
N ALA A 26 10.93 2.45 7.87
CA ALA A 26 9.62 3.04 7.61
C ALA A 26 9.09 3.94 8.75
N ARG A 27 9.71 3.92 9.94
CA ARG A 27 9.23 4.70 11.08
C ARG A 27 9.55 6.18 10.89
N THR A 28 8.54 6.97 10.61
CA THR A 28 8.61 8.43 10.52
C THR A 28 8.11 9.10 11.83
N ASP A 29 8.07 10.42 11.86
CA ASP A 29 7.61 11.20 13.01
C ASP A 29 6.28 11.89 12.67
N LEU A 30 5.21 11.57 13.43
CA LEU A 30 3.87 12.11 13.23
C LEU A 30 3.82 13.65 13.30
N ARG A 31 4.58 14.25 14.21
CA ARG A 31 4.58 15.70 14.42
C ARG A 31 5.32 16.44 13.31
N GLN A 32 6.44 15.87 12.87
CA GLN A 32 7.30 16.51 11.86
C GLN A 32 6.82 16.26 10.43
N THR A 33 6.06 15.22 10.20
CA THR A 33 5.58 14.82 8.86
C THR A 33 4.08 15.05 8.64
N ARG A 34 3.36 15.53 9.67
CA ARG A 34 1.93 15.87 9.61
C ARG A 34 1.09 14.74 8.96
N MET A 35 1.29 13.51 9.40
CA MET A 35 0.59 12.35 8.84
C MET A 35 -0.86 12.30 9.37
N ILE A 36 -1.79 12.68 8.51
CA ILE A 36 -3.20 12.83 8.85
C ILE A 36 -3.86 11.45 8.93
N GLY A 37 -4.57 11.20 10.02
CA GLY A 37 -5.28 9.94 10.26
C GLY A 37 -4.39 8.77 10.69
N PHE A 38 -3.10 9.00 11.00
CA PHE A 38 -2.20 7.97 11.51
C PHE A 38 -2.02 8.07 13.04
N THR A 39 -1.98 6.91 13.69
CA THR A 39 -1.60 6.73 15.09
C THR A 39 -0.16 6.21 15.18
N ALA A 40 0.43 6.22 16.37
CA ALA A 40 1.74 5.61 16.57
C ALA A 40 1.70 4.10 16.25
N PHE A 41 0.63 3.40 16.64
CA PHE A 41 0.41 1.99 16.28
C PHE A 41 0.39 1.77 14.76
N ALA A 42 -0.29 2.63 14.01
CA ALA A 42 -0.32 2.53 12.54
C ALA A 42 1.07 2.70 11.93
N LEU A 43 1.87 3.66 12.41
CA LEU A 43 3.25 3.87 11.95
C LEU A 43 4.17 2.70 12.30
N ASP A 44 4.05 2.16 13.52
CA ASP A 44 4.86 1.04 13.95
C ASP A 44 4.46 -0.25 13.17
N SER A 45 3.17 -0.43 12.88
CA SER A 45 2.68 -1.50 12.03
C SER A 45 3.23 -1.43 10.59
N VAL A 46 3.36 -0.22 10.03
CA VAL A 46 3.92 -0.01 8.68
C VAL A 46 5.38 -0.45 8.58
N THR A 47 6.15 -0.44 9.69
CA THR A 47 7.53 -0.96 9.66
C THR A 47 7.60 -2.46 9.35
N ASN A 48 6.49 -3.18 9.50
CA ASN A 48 6.40 -4.63 9.28
C ASN A 48 5.77 -5.02 7.94
N VAL A 49 5.58 -4.07 7.01
CA VAL A 49 5.19 -4.40 5.63
C VAL A 49 6.34 -5.07 4.89
N LEU A 50 6.03 -5.85 3.85
CA LEU A 50 7.01 -6.55 3.00
C LEU A 50 7.93 -7.51 3.77
N LEU A 51 7.52 -8.01 4.91
CA LEU A 51 8.29 -9.00 5.67
C LEU A 51 8.51 -10.25 4.82
N GLY A 52 9.76 -10.71 4.70
CA GLY A 52 10.15 -11.80 3.80
C GLY A 52 10.22 -11.44 2.30
N LEU A 53 9.91 -10.19 1.91
CA LEU A 53 10.08 -9.68 0.55
C LEU A 53 11.34 -8.80 0.42
N LEU A 54 11.99 -8.49 1.53
CA LEU A 54 13.20 -7.67 1.63
C LEU A 54 14.41 -8.49 2.08
N ASN A 55 14.43 -9.78 1.74
CA ASN A 55 15.51 -10.68 2.11
C ASN A 55 16.87 -10.16 1.65
N GLY A 56 17.87 -10.30 2.53
CA GLY A 56 19.22 -9.78 2.31
C GLY A 56 19.36 -8.25 2.52
N MET A 57 18.29 -7.55 2.90
CA MET A 57 18.34 -6.12 3.20
C MET A 57 18.36 -5.86 4.70
N PRO A 58 19.09 -4.82 5.17
CA PRO A 58 18.89 -4.31 6.51
C PRO A 58 17.52 -3.63 6.66
N THR A 59 16.83 -3.96 7.76
CA THR A 59 15.48 -3.44 8.04
C THR A 59 15.34 -3.00 9.48
N VAL A 60 14.54 -1.96 9.73
CA VAL A 60 14.18 -1.48 11.06
C VAL A 60 12.71 -1.80 11.31
N ARG A 61 12.44 -2.76 12.22
CA ARG A 61 11.10 -3.34 12.42
C ARG A 61 10.65 -3.24 13.87
N HIS A 62 9.38 -2.89 14.07
CA HIS A 62 8.80 -2.90 15.42
C HIS A 62 8.52 -4.33 15.87
N ILE A 63 8.81 -4.63 17.16
CA ILE A 63 8.67 -5.98 17.75
C ILE A 63 7.26 -6.56 17.65
N CYS A 64 6.22 -5.75 17.53
CA CYS A 64 4.85 -6.23 17.39
C CYS A 64 4.60 -7.05 16.11
N GLY A 65 5.43 -6.89 15.07
CA GLY A 65 5.28 -7.62 13.81
C GLY A 65 6.32 -8.72 13.58
N VAL A 66 7.30 -8.87 14.48
CA VAL A 66 8.37 -9.88 14.37
C VAL A 66 8.37 -10.83 15.57
N THR A 67 7.18 -11.32 15.90
CA THR A 67 7.00 -12.32 16.95
C THR A 67 7.37 -13.72 16.45
N ASP A 68 7.83 -14.61 17.35
CA ASP A 68 8.17 -15.99 16.97
C ASP A 68 6.98 -16.71 16.34
N GLU A 69 5.77 -16.52 16.89
CA GLU A 69 4.54 -17.09 16.35
C GLU A 69 4.22 -16.54 14.95
N GLY A 70 4.40 -15.24 14.75
CA GLY A 70 4.18 -14.59 13.46
C GLY A 70 5.16 -15.08 12.39
N LEU A 71 6.45 -15.11 12.71
CA LEU A 71 7.50 -15.59 11.80
C LEU A 71 7.32 -17.08 11.48
N ALA A 72 6.97 -17.92 12.46
CA ALA A 72 6.69 -19.32 12.22
C ALA A 72 5.49 -19.55 11.27
N VAL A 73 4.46 -18.70 11.33
CA VAL A 73 3.33 -18.77 10.40
C VAL A 73 3.75 -18.34 9.00
N LEU A 74 4.58 -17.30 8.83
CA LEU A 74 5.09 -16.90 7.53
C LEU A 74 5.95 -18.00 6.91
N GLU A 75 6.85 -18.61 7.66
CA GLU A 75 7.67 -19.73 7.22
C GLU A 75 6.81 -20.94 6.81
N ARG A 76 5.79 -21.28 7.60
CA ARG A 76 4.82 -22.33 7.27
C ARG A 76 4.04 -22.04 5.99
N ALA A 77 3.74 -20.77 5.74
CA ALA A 77 3.16 -20.30 4.49
C ALA A 77 4.14 -20.34 3.31
N GLY A 78 5.40 -20.66 3.53
CA GLY A 78 6.48 -20.67 2.54
C GLY A 78 7.10 -19.31 2.27
N LEU A 79 6.83 -18.32 3.11
CA LEU A 79 7.47 -17.00 3.03
C LEU A 79 8.63 -16.96 4.02
N HIS A 80 9.81 -17.30 3.52
CA HIS A 80 11.04 -17.26 4.30
C HIS A 80 11.46 -15.82 4.58
N VAL A 81 11.76 -15.52 5.85
CA VAL A 81 12.20 -14.18 6.26
C VAL A 81 13.69 -14.22 6.60
N ASP A 82 14.51 -13.74 5.69
CA ASP A 82 15.98 -13.65 5.80
C ASP A 82 16.42 -12.19 5.61
N GLU A 83 16.19 -11.37 6.64
CA GLU A 83 16.51 -9.96 6.68
C GLU A 83 17.51 -9.67 7.81
N ASP A 84 18.42 -8.71 7.64
CA ASP A 84 19.17 -8.12 8.76
C ASP A 84 18.22 -7.24 9.58
N MET A 85 17.43 -7.88 10.44
CA MET A 85 16.40 -7.21 11.23
C MET A 85 16.96 -6.50 12.45
N ARG A 86 16.81 -5.17 12.49
CA ARG A 86 17.08 -4.33 13.66
C ARG A 86 15.78 -3.95 14.33
N THR A 87 15.46 -4.61 15.42
CA THR A 87 14.19 -4.43 16.11
C THR A 87 14.18 -3.21 17.02
N PHE A 88 12.98 -2.68 17.26
CA PHE A 88 12.74 -1.56 18.18
C PHE A 88 11.37 -1.70 18.86
N GLU A 89 11.23 -1.05 20.03
CA GLU A 89 10.00 -0.96 20.82
C GLU A 89 9.50 0.49 20.92
N THR A 90 10.40 1.45 20.80
CA THR A 90 10.08 2.88 20.94
C THR A 90 10.57 3.70 19.74
N ALA A 91 9.92 4.83 19.47
CA ALA A 91 10.33 5.74 18.40
C ALA A 91 11.80 6.20 18.53
N ALA A 92 12.30 6.34 19.77
CA ALA A 92 13.70 6.68 20.04
C ALA A 92 14.65 5.56 19.61
N GLN A 93 14.31 4.30 19.87
CA GLN A 93 15.08 3.14 19.41
C GLN A 93 15.04 3.03 17.88
N ALA A 94 13.87 3.20 17.24
CA ALA A 94 13.76 3.21 15.77
C ALA A 94 14.70 4.25 15.15
N LYS A 95 14.70 5.47 15.70
CA LYS A 95 15.58 6.54 15.25
C LYS A 95 17.07 6.19 15.39
N ARG A 96 17.46 5.54 16.49
CA ARG A 96 18.84 5.11 16.71
C ARG A 96 19.23 4.03 15.69
N ARG A 97 18.41 2.97 15.50
CA ARG A 97 18.65 1.92 14.51
C ARG A 97 18.79 2.45 13.09
N ALA A 98 17.93 3.41 12.71
CA ALA A 98 18.03 4.05 11.39
C ALA A 98 19.31 4.88 11.23
N LYS A 99 19.80 5.53 12.29
CA LYS A 99 21.08 6.26 12.27
C LYS A 99 22.28 5.32 12.15
N GLU A 100 22.27 4.20 12.86
CA GLU A 100 23.30 3.16 12.73
C GLU A 100 23.42 2.72 11.27
N LEU A 101 22.30 2.48 10.56
CA LEU A 101 22.29 2.13 9.13
C LEU A 101 22.88 3.25 8.23
N ILE A 102 22.60 4.53 8.56
CA ILE A 102 23.19 5.65 7.83
C ILE A 102 24.71 5.71 8.03
N GLU A 103 25.20 5.45 9.23
CA GLU A 103 26.63 5.43 9.57
C GLU A 103 27.34 4.25 8.84
N GLU A 104 26.65 3.15 8.61
CA GLU A 104 27.09 2.01 7.80
C GLU A 104 27.04 2.28 6.28
N GLY A 105 26.55 3.45 5.85
CA GLY A 105 26.53 3.88 4.46
C GLY A 105 25.23 3.59 3.69
N TYR A 106 24.19 3.06 4.32
CA TYR A 106 22.92 2.78 3.66
C TYR A 106 22.08 4.04 3.42
N LYS A 107 21.34 4.05 2.31
CA LYS A 107 20.23 4.98 2.09
C LYS A 107 18.94 4.40 2.64
N LEU A 108 18.15 5.21 3.33
CA LEU A 108 16.90 4.77 3.93
C LEU A 108 15.73 4.84 2.94
N ALA A 109 15.11 3.71 2.66
CA ALA A 109 13.82 3.61 2.01
C ALA A 109 12.70 3.70 3.05
N SER A 110 11.70 4.55 2.78
CA SER A 110 10.52 4.69 3.63
C SER A 110 9.29 4.92 2.76
N PRO A 111 8.12 4.35 3.09
CA PRO A 111 6.88 4.63 2.39
C PRO A 111 6.33 6.04 2.65
N TYR A 112 6.84 6.72 3.65
CA TYR A 112 6.43 8.08 4.05
C TYR A 112 7.63 9.01 4.18
N PRO A 113 7.43 10.35 4.11
CA PRO A 113 8.54 11.28 4.16
C PRO A 113 9.28 11.20 5.49
N LEU A 114 10.60 11.16 5.41
CA LEU A 114 11.48 11.21 6.59
C LEU A 114 11.82 12.66 6.96
N PRO A 115 11.83 13.02 8.25
CA PRO A 115 12.14 14.39 8.69
C PRO A 115 13.62 14.71 8.46
N VAL A 116 13.91 15.78 7.72
CA VAL A 116 15.29 16.21 7.36
C VAL A 116 16.12 16.57 8.58
N ALA A 117 15.49 17.12 9.63
CA ALA A 117 16.17 17.41 10.90
C ALA A 117 16.71 16.17 11.61
N THR A 118 16.13 14.99 11.33
CA THR A 118 16.56 13.72 11.93
C THR A 118 17.43 12.91 10.98
N TYR A 119 17.09 12.90 9.69
CA TYR A 119 17.72 12.10 8.64
C TYR A 119 18.18 13.01 7.51
N PRO A 120 19.50 13.22 7.31
CA PRO A 120 20.01 14.09 6.24
C PRO A 120 19.51 13.69 4.87
N ARG A 121 19.30 14.66 3.96
CA ARG A 121 18.81 14.39 2.58
C ARG A 121 19.62 13.32 1.85
N LYS A 122 20.96 13.32 2.00
CA LYS A 122 21.86 12.34 1.37
C LYS A 122 21.63 10.90 1.84
N ALA A 123 21.07 10.72 3.03
CA ALA A 123 20.75 9.41 3.61
C ALA A 123 19.33 8.93 3.26
N GLN A 124 18.49 9.75 2.63
CA GLN A 124 17.15 9.36 2.19
C GLN A 124 17.22 8.83 0.76
N LEU A 125 16.62 7.66 0.49
CA LEU A 125 16.50 7.14 -0.89
C LEU A 125 15.70 8.10 -1.76
N VAL A 126 14.60 8.64 -1.21
CA VAL A 126 13.77 9.66 -1.84
C VAL A 126 13.71 10.86 -0.90
N SER A 127 14.05 12.04 -1.40
CA SER A 127 13.98 13.24 -0.57
C SER A 127 12.52 13.57 -0.21
N ARG A 128 12.31 14.16 0.99
CA ARG A 128 10.99 14.58 1.46
C ARG A 128 10.25 15.46 0.44
N ASP A 129 10.97 16.42 -0.16
CA ASP A 129 10.36 17.37 -1.09
C ASP A 129 9.89 16.68 -2.38
N LEU A 130 10.70 15.75 -2.92
CA LEU A 130 10.32 14.94 -4.08
C LEU A 130 9.15 14.03 -3.75
N TRP A 131 9.18 13.35 -2.57
CA TRP A 131 8.08 12.51 -2.13
C TRP A 131 6.76 13.31 -2.06
N ARG A 132 6.78 14.48 -1.41
CA ARG A 132 5.60 15.36 -1.29
C ARG A 132 5.11 15.83 -2.65
N ARG A 133 6.02 16.20 -3.56
CA ARG A 133 5.66 16.63 -4.91
C ARG A 133 4.97 15.53 -5.71
N LEU A 134 5.54 14.31 -5.71
CA LEU A 134 5.01 13.19 -6.50
C LEU A 134 3.71 12.61 -5.92
N ASN A 135 3.51 12.66 -4.61
CA ASN A 135 2.28 12.18 -3.95
C ASN A 135 1.19 13.26 -3.83
N ASN A 136 1.46 14.51 -4.21
CA ASN A 136 0.43 15.54 -4.26
C ASN A 136 -0.38 15.40 -5.54
N LYS A 137 -1.65 15.07 -5.39
CA LYS A 137 -2.59 14.88 -6.51
C LYS A 137 -2.70 16.10 -7.43
N LYS A 138 -2.44 17.32 -6.92
CA LYS A 138 -2.41 18.55 -7.75
C LYS A 138 -1.35 18.48 -8.84
N ASN A 139 -0.24 17.80 -8.59
CA ASN A 139 0.92 17.71 -9.48
C ASN A 139 0.86 16.51 -10.44
N LEU A 140 -0.27 15.84 -10.55
CA LEU A 140 -0.42 14.64 -11.38
C LEU A 140 0.02 14.91 -12.84
N ALA A 141 -0.28 16.09 -13.36
CA ALA A 141 0.13 16.52 -14.70
C ALA A 141 1.65 16.67 -14.90
N ASP A 142 2.45 16.67 -13.81
CA ASP A 142 3.91 16.71 -13.92
C ASP A 142 4.52 15.40 -14.45
N ILE A 143 3.76 14.30 -14.38
CA ILE A 143 4.24 12.94 -14.71
C ILE A 143 3.26 12.13 -15.55
N VAL A 144 2.00 12.55 -15.68
CA VAL A 144 0.97 11.86 -16.47
C VAL A 144 0.67 12.67 -17.74
N PRO A 145 0.68 12.03 -18.92
CA PRO A 145 0.28 12.70 -20.17
C PRO A 145 -1.16 13.21 -20.11
N ALA A 146 -1.42 14.37 -20.72
CA ALA A 146 -2.68 15.10 -20.59
C ALA A 146 -3.94 14.28 -20.92
N GLN A 147 -3.87 13.41 -21.95
CA GLN A 147 -4.98 12.55 -22.37
C GLN A 147 -5.35 11.45 -21.34
N HIS A 148 -4.49 11.21 -20.34
CA HIS A 148 -4.67 10.23 -19.28
C HIS A 148 -4.97 10.87 -17.91
N LEU A 149 -5.16 12.19 -17.89
CA LEU A 149 -5.61 12.88 -16.67
C LEU A 149 -7.14 12.85 -16.58
N PRO A 150 -7.71 12.76 -15.35
CA PRO A 150 -9.14 12.99 -15.16
C PRO A 150 -9.49 14.46 -15.51
N ASP A 151 -10.71 14.70 -15.98
CA ASP A 151 -11.25 16.04 -16.08
C ASP A 151 -11.37 16.63 -14.69
N ARG A 152 -10.58 17.69 -14.38
CA ARG A 152 -10.46 18.21 -13.05
C ARG A 152 -10.22 19.70 -12.97
N ARG A 153 -10.64 20.30 -11.84
CA ARG A 153 -10.34 21.68 -11.46
C ARG A 153 -9.76 21.72 -10.05
N ILE A 154 -8.86 22.67 -9.82
CA ILE A 154 -8.34 22.99 -8.49
C ILE A 154 -9.10 24.22 -8.01
N VAL A 155 -9.79 24.09 -6.87
CA VAL A 155 -10.68 25.13 -6.32
C VAL A 155 -10.15 25.52 -4.94
N PRO A 156 -9.95 26.83 -4.65
CA PRO A 156 -9.58 27.29 -3.33
C PRO A 156 -10.63 26.93 -2.27
N LEU A 157 -10.20 26.46 -1.11
CA LEU A 157 -11.12 26.08 -0.01
C LEU A 157 -11.80 27.28 0.69
N ASP A 158 -11.33 28.50 0.46
CA ASP A 158 -11.95 29.73 0.94
C ASP A 158 -12.95 30.34 -0.07
N ASP A 159 -12.96 29.84 -1.31
CA ASP A 159 -13.86 30.30 -2.35
C ASP A 159 -14.64 29.13 -3.04
N PRO A 160 -15.62 28.53 -2.36
CA PRO A 160 -16.44 27.46 -2.94
C PRO A 160 -17.30 27.94 -4.12
N ALA A 161 -17.50 29.25 -4.31
CA ALA A 161 -18.22 29.79 -5.44
C ALA A 161 -17.41 29.78 -6.74
N ALA A 162 -16.08 29.55 -6.66
CA ALA A 162 -15.23 29.36 -7.84
C ALA A 162 -15.54 28.07 -8.62
N TYR A 163 -16.45 27.21 -8.11
CA TYR A 163 -16.94 26.03 -8.82
C TYR A 163 -18.47 26.00 -8.86
N THR A 164 -19.00 25.85 -10.08
CA THR A 164 -20.42 25.56 -10.30
C THR A 164 -20.61 24.06 -10.40
N PHE A 165 -21.48 23.51 -9.56
CA PHE A 165 -21.79 22.08 -9.60
C PHE A 165 -22.67 21.80 -10.84
N ASP A 166 -22.15 20.95 -11.74
CA ASP A 166 -22.78 20.62 -13.03
C ASP A 166 -22.98 19.10 -13.22
N GLY A 167 -22.77 18.31 -12.17
CA GLY A 167 -22.95 16.86 -12.19
C GLY A 167 -22.14 16.13 -11.11
N PRO A 168 -22.21 14.81 -11.08
CA PRO A 168 -21.46 14.00 -10.10
C PRO A 168 -19.95 14.23 -10.19
N VAL A 169 -19.32 14.40 -9.01
CA VAL A 169 -17.88 14.66 -8.88
C VAL A 169 -17.26 13.94 -7.70
N PHE A 170 -15.95 13.77 -7.77
CA PHE A 170 -15.10 13.41 -6.65
C PHE A 170 -14.34 14.64 -6.15
N LEU A 171 -14.48 14.95 -4.85
CA LEU A 171 -13.65 15.96 -4.18
C LEU A 171 -12.49 15.26 -3.50
N LYS A 172 -11.27 15.77 -3.73
CA LYS A 172 -10.04 15.26 -3.12
C LYS A 172 -9.27 16.40 -2.48
N SER A 173 -8.74 16.20 -1.27
CA SER A 173 -7.88 17.21 -0.64
C SER A 173 -6.65 17.48 -1.50
N GLY A 174 -6.33 18.76 -1.70
CA GLY A 174 -5.13 19.22 -2.40
C GLY A 174 -3.88 19.23 -1.52
N THR A 175 -3.89 18.55 -0.37
CA THR A 175 -2.76 18.49 0.56
C THR A 175 -1.53 17.82 -0.06
N SER A 176 -0.34 18.26 0.37
CA SER A 176 0.92 17.57 0.11
C SER A 176 1.34 16.65 1.28
N GLU A 177 0.50 16.55 2.31
CA GLU A 177 0.77 15.69 3.46
C GLU A 177 0.34 14.25 3.16
N ALA A 178 0.94 13.30 3.87
CA ALA A 178 0.53 11.91 3.76
C ALA A 178 -0.86 11.71 4.34
N THR A 179 -1.79 11.18 3.54
CA THR A 179 -3.14 10.80 3.99
C THR A 179 -3.31 9.30 3.92
N GLY A 180 -4.04 8.71 4.90
CA GLY A 180 -4.36 7.27 4.92
C GLY A 180 -5.72 6.98 4.27
N ILE A 181 -5.81 5.83 3.60
CA ILE A 181 -7.03 5.06 3.26
C ILE A 181 -8.22 5.93 2.79
N GLY A 182 -8.06 6.72 1.72
CA GLY A 182 -9.15 7.50 1.12
C GLY A 182 -9.78 8.57 2.04
N TYR A 183 -9.11 8.91 3.15
CA TYR A 183 -9.60 9.82 4.19
C TYR A 183 -10.07 11.17 3.65
N ALA A 184 -9.50 11.62 2.56
CA ALA A 184 -9.73 12.93 1.97
C ALA A 184 -10.41 12.86 0.59
N VAL A 185 -11.20 11.81 0.31
CA VAL A 185 -11.97 11.67 -0.93
C VAL A 185 -13.47 11.63 -0.59
N ARG A 186 -14.28 12.39 -1.31
CA ARG A 186 -15.74 12.43 -1.18
C ARG A 186 -16.36 12.33 -2.58
N HIS A 187 -17.30 11.43 -2.76
CA HIS A 187 -18.16 11.39 -3.94
C HIS A 187 -19.41 12.21 -3.67
N CYS A 188 -19.81 13.07 -4.60
CA CYS A 188 -20.92 13.98 -4.49
C CYS A 188 -21.77 13.87 -5.75
N THR A 189 -23.05 13.56 -5.58
CA THR A 189 -24.03 13.42 -6.67
C THR A 189 -25.01 14.60 -6.71
N THR A 190 -25.01 15.42 -5.66
CA THR A 190 -25.85 16.61 -5.53
C THR A 190 -25.03 17.81 -5.08
N GLU A 191 -25.54 19.04 -5.38
CA GLU A 191 -24.90 20.27 -4.91
C GLU A 191 -24.83 20.35 -3.38
N ALA A 192 -25.83 19.85 -2.67
CA ALA A 192 -25.85 19.82 -1.21
C ALA A 192 -24.72 18.94 -0.65
N GLU A 193 -24.52 17.74 -1.23
CA GLU A 193 -23.39 16.87 -0.88
C GLU A 193 -22.05 17.52 -1.19
N PHE A 194 -21.94 18.19 -2.34
CA PHE A 194 -20.74 18.93 -2.73
C PHE A 194 -20.40 20.00 -1.68
N ARG A 195 -21.35 20.83 -1.27
CA ARG A 195 -21.14 21.89 -0.26
C ARG A 195 -20.71 21.28 1.10
N ALA A 196 -21.42 20.26 1.56
CA ALA A 196 -21.08 19.58 2.82
C ALA A 196 -19.69 18.93 2.79
N ALA A 197 -19.31 18.30 1.67
CA ALA A 197 -18.00 17.72 1.48
C ALA A 197 -16.90 18.78 1.47
N PHE A 198 -17.15 19.92 0.82
CA PHE A 198 -16.26 21.05 0.80
C PHE A 198 -15.97 21.60 2.21
N ASP A 199 -17.01 21.81 3.00
CA ASP A 199 -16.90 22.26 4.40
C ASP A 199 -16.15 21.23 5.26
N SER A 200 -16.43 19.95 5.05
CA SER A 200 -15.72 18.86 5.73
C SER A 200 -14.22 18.87 5.43
N LEU A 201 -13.82 19.06 4.16
CA LEU A 201 -12.41 19.14 3.77
C LEU A 201 -11.73 20.41 4.30
N LYS A 202 -12.46 21.55 4.33
CA LYS A 202 -11.99 22.80 4.94
C LYS A 202 -11.74 22.65 6.43
N ALA A 203 -12.61 21.95 7.14
CA ALA A 203 -12.49 21.72 8.57
C ALA A 203 -11.27 20.86 8.97
N LEU A 204 -10.71 20.06 8.04
CA LEU A 204 -9.48 19.31 8.26
C LEU A 204 -8.24 20.23 8.42
N GLY A 205 -8.27 21.44 7.83
CA GLY A 205 -7.24 22.47 7.99
C GLY A 205 -5.86 22.10 7.41
N ASP A 206 -5.78 21.11 6.54
CA ASP A 206 -4.54 20.52 6.01
C ASP A 206 -4.24 20.87 4.56
N ALA A 207 -5.18 21.54 3.88
CA ALA A 207 -5.07 21.98 2.50
C ALA A 207 -5.61 23.39 2.30
N SER A 208 -5.09 24.10 1.32
CA SER A 208 -5.61 25.39 0.83
C SER A 208 -6.62 25.21 -0.30
N ASP A 209 -6.58 24.04 -0.95
CA ASP A 209 -7.34 23.77 -2.17
C ASP A 209 -7.97 22.37 -2.10
N VAL A 210 -9.03 22.22 -2.87
CA VAL A 210 -9.65 20.95 -3.20
C VAL A 210 -9.50 20.68 -4.70
N ILE A 211 -9.32 19.41 -5.05
CA ILE A 211 -9.37 18.95 -6.42
C ILE A 211 -10.78 18.41 -6.66
N VAL A 212 -11.48 18.99 -7.62
CA VAL A 212 -12.80 18.53 -8.09
C VAL A 212 -12.56 17.76 -9.38
N GLU A 213 -12.86 16.47 -9.38
CA GLU A 213 -12.75 15.60 -10.56
C GLU A 213 -14.14 15.16 -10.99
N THR A 214 -14.46 15.28 -12.29
CA THR A 214 -15.70 14.76 -12.86
C THR A 214 -15.81 13.26 -12.59
N ASP A 215 -16.97 12.78 -12.16
CA ASP A 215 -17.24 11.35 -12.08
C ASP A 215 -17.29 10.78 -13.49
N MET A 216 -16.35 9.87 -13.74
CA MET A 216 -16.20 9.22 -15.04
C MET A 216 -16.73 7.79 -14.92
N ASP A 217 -17.46 7.33 -15.93
CA ASP A 217 -17.96 5.95 -16.01
C ASP A 217 -16.81 4.93 -16.07
N VAL A 218 -16.26 4.56 -14.90
CA VAL A 218 -15.14 3.62 -14.76
C VAL A 218 -15.63 2.19 -14.71
N VAL A 219 -15.17 1.35 -15.63
CA VAL A 219 -15.50 -0.07 -15.70
C VAL A 219 -14.67 -0.89 -14.71
N SER A 220 -13.37 -0.57 -14.62
CA SER A 220 -12.42 -1.22 -13.70
C SER A 220 -11.32 -0.23 -13.31
N CYS A 221 -10.82 -0.36 -12.10
CA CYS A 221 -9.68 0.41 -11.60
C CYS A 221 -8.64 -0.52 -10.99
N TRP A 222 -7.38 -0.35 -11.36
CA TRP A 222 -6.27 -1.17 -10.87
C TRP A 222 -5.28 -0.35 -10.06
N CYS A 223 -4.83 -0.95 -8.97
CA CYS A 223 -3.68 -0.51 -8.20
C CYS A 223 -2.43 -1.16 -8.80
N VAL A 224 -1.68 -0.41 -9.59
CA VAL A 224 -0.48 -0.88 -10.30
C VAL A 224 0.72 -0.75 -9.38
N SER A 225 1.58 -1.77 -9.32
CA SER A 225 2.84 -1.73 -8.59
C SER A 225 4.02 -1.61 -9.56
N LEU A 226 4.84 -0.59 -9.34
CA LEU A 226 6.07 -0.32 -10.09
C LEU A 226 7.29 -0.45 -9.17
N VAL A 227 8.41 -0.87 -9.75
CA VAL A 227 9.73 -0.86 -9.12
C VAL A 227 10.65 0.02 -9.95
N LEU A 228 11.13 1.10 -9.36
CA LEU A 228 12.00 2.09 -9.99
C LEU A 228 13.42 1.96 -9.42
N THR A 229 14.37 1.60 -10.25
CA THR A 229 15.79 1.38 -9.90
C THR A 229 16.69 2.32 -10.69
N ASP A 230 17.99 2.29 -10.44
CA ASP A 230 18.93 3.04 -11.25
C ASP A 230 18.96 2.56 -12.70
N THR A 231 18.67 1.29 -12.95
CA THR A 231 18.70 0.67 -14.28
C THR A 231 17.41 0.84 -15.08
N GLY A 232 16.28 1.27 -14.45
CA GLY A 232 15.00 1.48 -15.15
C GLY A 232 13.78 1.26 -14.30
N VAL A 233 12.62 1.25 -14.95
CA VAL A 233 11.31 0.99 -14.35
C VAL A 233 10.79 -0.36 -14.78
N ARG A 234 10.23 -1.11 -13.83
CA ARG A 234 9.57 -2.39 -14.09
C ARG A 234 8.17 -2.38 -13.49
N CYS A 235 7.19 -2.87 -14.25
CA CYS A 235 5.86 -3.13 -13.75
C CYS A 235 5.85 -4.50 -13.06
N ALA A 236 5.63 -4.53 -11.76
CA ALA A 236 5.50 -5.77 -10.99
C ALA A 236 4.13 -6.43 -11.19
N GLY A 237 3.16 -5.69 -11.74
CA GLY A 237 1.80 -6.14 -11.97
C GLY A 237 0.78 -5.19 -11.34
N ALA A 238 -0.48 -5.62 -11.35
CA ALA A 238 -1.59 -4.84 -10.81
C ALA A 238 -2.62 -5.75 -10.13
N ALA A 239 -3.33 -5.18 -9.17
CA ALA A 239 -4.51 -5.77 -8.57
C ALA A 239 -5.70 -4.85 -8.80
N GLU A 240 -6.82 -5.39 -9.29
CA GLU A 240 -8.06 -4.65 -9.44
C GLU A 240 -8.57 -4.22 -8.08
N GLN A 241 -8.98 -2.97 -7.95
CA GLN A 241 -9.53 -2.42 -6.72
C GLN A 241 -11.00 -2.86 -6.55
N LEU A 242 -11.33 -3.27 -5.35
CA LEU A 242 -12.70 -3.53 -4.93
C LEU A 242 -13.20 -2.33 -4.12
N PHE A 243 -14.40 -1.86 -4.44
CA PHE A 243 -15.02 -0.72 -3.77
C PHE A 243 -16.26 -1.16 -3.01
N SER A 244 -16.45 -0.66 -1.79
CA SER A 244 -17.69 -0.78 -1.03
C SER A 244 -18.69 0.32 -1.40
N GLU A 245 -18.18 1.48 -1.78
CA GLU A 245 -18.89 2.68 -2.21
C GLU A 245 -17.97 3.43 -3.19
N PRO A 246 -18.48 4.32 -4.03
CA PRO A 246 -17.66 5.15 -4.92
C PRO A 246 -16.52 5.84 -4.17
N GLY A 247 -15.28 5.64 -4.63
CA GLY A 247 -14.08 6.20 -4.00
C GLY A 247 -13.62 5.54 -2.70
N LYS A 248 -14.36 4.54 -2.16
CA LYS A 248 -14.00 3.86 -0.92
C LYS A 248 -13.52 2.44 -1.17
N GLN A 249 -12.22 2.29 -1.31
CA GLN A 249 -11.59 1.00 -1.55
C GLN A 249 -11.78 0.06 -0.35
N SER A 250 -12.26 -1.16 -0.61
CA SER A 250 -12.49 -2.22 0.38
C SER A 250 -11.52 -3.39 0.28
N GLY A 251 -10.68 -3.41 -0.77
CA GLY A 251 -9.71 -4.47 -1.02
C GLY A 251 -9.19 -4.47 -2.43
N SER A 252 -8.57 -5.59 -2.82
CA SER A 252 -8.07 -5.81 -4.17
C SER A 252 -8.19 -7.28 -4.57
N ILE A 253 -8.29 -7.52 -5.88
CA ILE A 253 -8.37 -8.86 -6.46
C ILE A 253 -7.43 -8.95 -7.67
N ILE A 254 -6.78 -10.10 -7.85
CA ILE A 254 -6.09 -10.44 -9.09
C ILE A 254 -6.84 -11.62 -9.69
N ASN A 255 -7.46 -11.38 -10.84
CA ASN A 255 -8.30 -12.35 -11.54
C ASN A 255 -7.82 -12.48 -12.99
N PRO A 256 -7.35 -13.67 -13.43
CA PRO A 256 -6.91 -13.87 -14.82
C PRO A 256 -7.99 -13.63 -15.88
N ALA A 257 -9.27 -13.71 -15.50
CA ALA A 257 -10.38 -13.43 -16.42
C ALA A 257 -10.60 -11.92 -16.66
N ASN A 258 -10.04 -11.04 -15.80
CA ASN A 258 -10.00 -9.58 -16.00
C ASN A 258 -8.55 -9.09 -15.87
N PRO A 259 -7.70 -9.36 -16.88
CA PRO A 259 -6.28 -9.03 -16.80
C PRO A 259 -6.06 -7.51 -16.95
N PHE A 260 -5.04 -7.02 -16.29
CA PHE A 260 -4.60 -5.64 -16.46
C PHE A 260 -4.23 -5.35 -17.92
N PRO A 261 -4.80 -4.32 -18.57
CA PRO A 261 -4.62 -4.09 -20.00
C PRO A 261 -3.16 -3.77 -20.37
N LYS A 262 -2.67 -4.30 -21.51
CA LYS A 262 -1.29 -4.03 -21.98
C LYS A 262 -1.01 -2.55 -22.18
N ALA A 263 -1.99 -1.79 -22.71
CA ALA A 263 -1.87 -0.34 -22.86
C ALA A 263 -1.71 0.37 -21.51
N ALA A 264 -2.35 -0.12 -20.44
CA ALA A 264 -2.21 0.42 -19.11
C ALA A 264 -0.83 0.10 -18.49
N ILE A 265 -0.21 -1.03 -18.88
CA ILE A 265 1.18 -1.34 -18.50
C ILE A 265 2.12 -0.30 -19.14
N ALA A 266 1.95 -0.01 -20.41
CA ALA A 266 2.78 0.99 -21.12
C ALA A 266 2.63 2.37 -20.46
N LEU A 267 1.39 2.82 -20.21
CA LEU A 267 1.13 4.07 -19.48
C LEU A 267 1.80 4.10 -18.10
N ALA A 268 1.69 3.02 -17.33
CA ALA A 268 2.30 2.95 -16.01
C ALA A 268 3.83 3.05 -16.08
N LEU A 269 4.46 2.42 -17.07
CA LEU A 269 5.91 2.51 -17.30
C LEU A 269 6.33 3.93 -17.68
N ASP A 270 5.59 4.61 -18.56
CA ASP A 270 5.86 6.00 -18.96
C ASP A 270 5.79 6.96 -17.76
N VAL A 271 4.75 6.83 -16.92
CA VAL A 271 4.61 7.60 -15.67
C VAL A 271 5.75 7.28 -14.70
N GLY A 272 6.12 6.01 -14.59
CA GLY A 272 7.25 5.57 -13.78
C GLY A 272 8.57 6.18 -14.25
N GLU A 273 8.85 6.18 -15.55
CA GLU A 273 10.08 6.79 -16.12
C GLU A 273 10.10 8.31 -15.90
N ALA A 274 8.97 9.01 -16.05
CA ALA A 274 8.87 10.42 -15.72
C ALA A 274 9.22 10.71 -14.25
N ALA A 275 8.76 9.87 -13.33
CA ALA A 275 9.10 9.99 -11.91
C ALA A 275 10.57 9.62 -11.63
N ARG A 276 11.10 8.56 -12.29
CA ARG A 276 12.49 8.15 -12.18
C ARG A 276 13.45 9.23 -12.66
N ALA A 277 13.12 9.91 -13.76
CA ALA A 277 13.87 11.06 -14.27
C ALA A 277 13.90 12.24 -13.28
N LYS A 278 12.87 12.39 -12.43
CA LYS A 278 12.87 13.37 -11.32
C LYS A 278 13.65 12.90 -10.08
N GLY A 279 14.22 11.69 -10.12
CA GLY A 279 15.05 11.13 -9.04
C GLY A 279 14.34 10.18 -8.09
N TYR A 280 13.09 9.76 -8.36
CA TYR A 280 12.42 8.77 -7.52
C TYR A 280 13.04 7.38 -7.72
N ARG A 281 13.24 6.65 -6.61
CA ARG A 281 13.70 5.25 -6.57
C ARG A 281 12.87 4.47 -5.54
N GLY A 282 12.69 3.17 -5.80
CA GLY A 282 11.95 2.25 -4.93
C GLY A 282 10.58 1.87 -5.48
N VAL A 283 9.69 1.45 -4.61
CA VAL A 283 8.35 0.99 -4.97
C VAL A 283 7.40 2.17 -5.14
N ALA A 284 6.64 2.17 -6.22
CA ALA A 284 5.57 3.14 -6.46
C ALA A 284 4.29 2.41 -6.86
N GLY A 285 3.18 3.09 -6.71
CA GLY A 285 1.89 2.64 -7.19
C GLY A 285 1.14 3.73 -7.94
N LEU A 286 0.27 3.29 -8.85
CA LEU A 286 -0.64 4.16 -9.60
C LEU A 286 -2.03 3.54 -9.58
N ASP A 287 -3.05 4.35 -9.37
CA ASP A 287 -4.43 3.94 -9.55
C ASP A 287 -4.86 4.32 -10.96
N ILE A 288 -5.03 3.29 -11.83
CA ILE A 288 -5.37 3.46 -13.24
C ILE A 288 -6.73 2.85 -13.50
N GLY A 289 -7.68 3.66 -13.96
CA GLY A 289 -9.02 3.24 -14.37
C GLY A 289 -9.16 3.10 -15.89
N LEU A 290 -10.04 2.19 -16.28
CA LEU A 290 -10.55 2.04 -17.65
C LEU A 290 -11.99 2.55 -17.65
N THR A 291 -12.28 3.53 -18.49
CA THR A 291 -13.63 4.07 -18.66
C THR A 291 -14.44 3.28 -19.69
N THR A 292 -15.76 3.45 -19.71
CA THR A 292 -16.66 2.78 -20.67
C THR A 292 -16.37 3.14 -22.14
N ASP A 293 -15.84 4.34 -22.39
CA ASP A 293 -15.38 4.79 -23.72
C ASP A 293 -13.95 4.32 -24.06
N GLY A 294 -13.33 3.50 -23.21
CA GLY A 294 -12.05 2.87 -23.46
C GLY A 294 -10.82 3.71 -23.11
N ARG A 295 -10.99 4.87 -22.47
CA ARG A 295 -9.86 5.69 -22.00
C ARG A 295 -9.21 5.09 -20.76
N LEU A 296 -7.89 5.23 -20.68
CA LEU A 296 -7.11 4.93 -19.50
C LEU A 296 -6.83 6.21 -18.73
N ILE A 297 -7.22 6.29 -17.47
CA ILE A 297 -7.10 7.48 -16.62
C ILE A 297 -6.30 7.15 -15.38
N VAL A 298 -5.30 7.98 -15.06
CA VAL A 298 -4.53 7.88 -13.80
C VAL A 298 -5.19 8.77 -12.77
N PHE A 299 -5.79 8.17 -11.73
CA PHE A 299 -6.55 8.89 -10.70
C PHE A 299 -5.72 9.29 -9.49
N ASP A 300 -4.72 8.47 -9.13
CA ASP A 300 -3.95 8.70 -7.92
C ASP A 300 -2.49 8.23 -8.06
N PRO A 301 -1.52 9.12 -7.78
CA PRO A 301 -0.14 8.76 -7.67
C PRO A 301 0.15 8.29 -6.23
N ASN A 302 0.63 7.07 -6.09
CA ASN A 302 1.01 6.47 -4.82
C ASN A 302 2.49 6.09 -4.84
N PHE A 303 3.39 7.10 -4.81
CA PHE A 303 4.84 6.88 -4.79
C PHE A 303 5.29 6.35 -3.43
N ARG A 304 4.84 5.13 -3.13
CA ARG A 304 5.10 4.37 -1.91
C ARG A 304 4.64 2.92 -2.08
N ILE A 305 5.01 2.08 -1.12
CA ILE A 305 4.45 0.73 -0.98
C ILE A 305 2.94 0.85 -0.73
N GLN A 306 2.16 0.08 -1.47
CA GLN A 306 0.70 0.02 -1.38
C GLN A 306 0.22 -1.23 -0.65
N GLY A 307 -1.05 -1.26 -0.26
CA GLY A 307 -1.66 -2.41 0.41
C GLY A 307 -1.66 -3.69 -0.45
N SER A 308 -1.75 -3.55 -1.77
CA SER A 308 -1.73 -4.67 -2.72
C SER A 308 -0.31 -5.11 -3.15
N THR A 309 0.75 -4.36 -2.82
CA THR A 309 2.10 -4.65 -3.33
C THR A 309 2.56 -6.07 -3.01
N ALA A 310 2.40 -6.54 -1.77
CA ALA A 310 2.79 -7.90 -1.38
C ALA A 310 1.97 -8.97 -2.12
N GLN A 311 0.66 -8.77 -2.30
CA GLN A 311 -0.20 -9.64 -3.08
C GLN A 311 0.28 -9.73 -4.53
N VAL A 312 0.55 -8.60 -5.19
CA VAL A 312 1.04 -8.54 -6.57
C VAL A 312 2.36 -9.29 -6.73
N ILE A 313 3.32 -9.05 -5.84
CA ILE A 313 4.66 -9.65 -5.89
C ILE A 313 4.63 -11.17 -5.67
N LEU A 314 3.74 -11.66 -4.82
CA LEU A 314 3.65 -13.09 -4.46
C LEU A 314 2.60 -13.87 -5.26
N HIS A 315 1.69 -13.20 -5.96
CA HIS A 315 0.57 -13.85 -6.67
C HIS A 315 1.02 -15.01 -7.56
N GLY A 316 2.03 -14.77 -8.41
CA GLY A 316 2.49 -15.79 -9.37
C GLY A 316 3.03 -17.05 -8.70
N SER A 317 3.83 -16.94 -7.65
CA SER A 317 4.35 -18.10 -6.91
C SER A 317 3.26 -18.79 -6.08
N ALA A 318 2.34 -18.01 -5.49
CA ALA A 318 1.25 -18.53 -4.68
C ALA A 318 0.23 -19.33 -5.52
N THR A 319 -0.16 -18.79 -6.68
CA THR A 319 -1.09 -19.46 -7.61
C THR A 319 -0.48 -20.72 -8.23
N LYS A 320 0.81 -20.67 -8.60
CA LYS A 320 1.54 -21.84 -9.10
C LYS A 320 1.60 -22.95 -8.05
N ARG A 321 1.82 -22.60 -6.78
CA ARG A 321 1.89 -23.56 -5.68
C ARG A 321 0.55 -24.21 -5.36
N SER A 322 -0.52 -23.41 -5.31
CA SER A 322 -1.84 -23.85 -4.87
C SER A 322 -2.72 -24.41 -6.00
N GLY A 323 -2.44 -24.07 -7.27
CA GLY A 323 -3.33 -24.33 -8.38
C GLY A 323 -4.60 -23.45 -8.38
N LEU A 324 -4.66 -22.41 -7.54
CA LEU A 324 -5.81 -21.50 -7.40
C LEU A 324 -5.49 -20.17 -8.08
N PRO A 325 -6.11 -19.84 -9.23
CA PRO A 325 -5.64 -18.75 -10.09
C PRO A 325 -6.05 -17.33 -9.61
N VAL A 326 -7.03 -17.22 -8.74
CA VAL A 326 -7.54 -15.92 -8.24
C VAL A 326 -6.98 -15.66 -6.86
N SER A 327 -6.53 -14.42 -6.60
CA SER A 327 -6.19 -13.96 -5.25
C SER A 327 -6.97 -12.72 -4.86
N GLN A 328 -7.44 -12.65 -3.61
CA GLN A 328 -8.15 -11.50 -3.05
C GLN A 328 -7.52 -11.07 -1.73
N ALA A 329 -7.27 -9.77 -1.58
CA ALA A 329 -6.74 -9.21 -0.33
C ALA A 329 -7.64 -9.51 0.87
N ALA A 330 -7.00 -9.83 2.00
CA ALA A 330 -7.66 -10.20 3.24
C ALA A 330 -6.91 -9.57 4.42
N SER A 331 -7.53 -8.56 5.04
CA SER A 331 -7.01 -7.91 6.24
C SER A 331 -8.08 -7.91 7.31
N PHE A 332 -7.67 -8.25 8.55
CA PHE A 332 -8.57 -8.38 9.69
C PHE A 332 -7.94 -7.80 10.94
N ASN A 333 -8.77 -7.16 11.76
CA ASN A 333 -8.45 -6.84 13.15
C ASN A 333 -9.18 -7.84 14.03
N SER A 334 -8.45 -8.59 14.86
CA SER A 334 -9.02 -9.66 15.68
C SER A 334 -8.69 -9.43 17.16
N SER A 335 -9.64 -9.72 18.03
CA SER A 335 -9.43 -9.74 19.48
C SER A 335 -8.61 -10.96 19.96
N LEU A 336 -8.34 -11.91 19.09
CA LEU A 336 -7.46 -13.04 19.38
C LEU A 336 -6.04 -12.55 19.63
N ASN A 337 -5.37 -13.10 20.63
CA ASN A 337 -3.93 -12.87 20.78
C ASN A 337 -3.16 -13.57 19.65
N ILE A 338 -1.87 -13.25 19.50
CA ILE A 338 -1.06 -13.73 18.37
C ILE A 338 -1.00 -15.26 18.27
N ARG A 339 -0.96 -15.98 19.39
CA ARG A 339 -0.95 -17.46 19.41
C ARG A 339 -2.26 -18.06 18.97
N GLN A 340 -3.39 -17.49 19.44
CA GLN A 340 -4.73 -17.92 19.03
C GLN A 340 -4.93 -17.64 17.53
N LEU A 341 -4.50 -16.46 17.07
CA LEU A 341 -4.55 -16.06 15.66
C LEU A 341 -3.75 -17.01 14.79
N ALA A 342 -2.49 -17.32 15.15
CA ALA A 342 -1.64 -18.25 14.44
C ALA A 342 -2.26 -19.67 14.33
N ARG A 343 -2.91 -20.14 15.40
CA ARG A 343 -3.64 -21.43 15.39
C ARG A 343 -4.87 -21.38 14.48
N ALA A 344 -5.66 -20.31 14.55
CA ALA A 344 -6.89 -20.17 13.76
C ALA A 344 -6.64 -20.22 12.26
N ILE A 345 -5.53 -19.62 11.80
CA ILE A 345 -5.18 -19.58 10.37
C ILE A 345 -4.34 -20.78 9.92
N GLY A 346 -3.96 -21.69 10.83
CA GLY A 346 -3.07 -22.79 10.52
C GLY A 346 -3.59 -23.70 9.42
N GLY A 347 -4.85 -24.15 9.48
CA GLY A 347 -5.48 -24.95 8.42
C GLY A 347 -5.49 -24.22 7.06
N PRO A 348 -6.04 -23.01 6.94
CA PRO A 348 -5.98 -22.18 5.73
C PRO A 348 -4.59 -22.05 5.10
N VAL A 349 -3.55 -21.92 5.92
CA VAL A 349 -2.15 -21.83 5.47
C VAL A 349 -1.64 -23.16 4.95
N ASP A 350 -1.88 -24.27 5.67
CA ASP A 350 -1.45 -25.62 5.28
C ASP A 350 -2.14 -26.11 4.00
N ASP A 351 -3.42 -25.81 3.88
CA ASP A 351 -4.22 -26.09 2.68
C ASP A 351 -3.82 -25.21 1.49
N GLY A 352 -2.93 -24.22 1.71
CA GLY A 352 -2.36 -23.36 0.68
C GLY A 352 -3.33 -22.34 0.07
N TRP A 353 -4.50 -22.11 0.69
CA TRP A 353 -5.45 -21.13 0.18
C TRP A 353 -5.42 -19.78 0.88
N TYR A 354 -4.65 -19.64 1.95
CA TYR A 354 -4.35 -18.36 2.59
C TYR A 354 -2.84 -18.11 2.64
N VAL A 355 -2.43 -16.92 2.22
CA VAL A 355 -1.03 -16.46 2.28
C VAL A 355 -0.98 -15.24 3.19
N PRO A 356 -0.56 -15.41 4.46
CA PRO A 356 -0.28 -14.29 5.34
C PRO A 356 0.99 -13.56 4.88
N VAL A 357 1.00 -12.23 4.96
CA VAL A 357 2.16 -11.40 4.65
C VAL A 357 2.58 -10.50 5.81
N ARG A 358 1.73 -10.38 6.82
CA ARG A 358 2.02 -9.63 8.04
C ARG A 358 1.06 -10.04 9.16
N LEU A 359 1.63 -10.31 10.32
CA LEU A 359 0.90 -10.49 11.58
C LEU A 359 1.41 -9.45 12.57
N ILE A 360 0.51 -8.73 13.23
CA ILE A 360 0.83 -7.74 14.24
C ILE A 360 0.21 -8.17 15.56
N ASP A 361 1.04 -8.32 16.59
CA ASP A 361 0.61 -8.56 17.96
C ASP A 361 0.28 -7.22 18.62
N GLY A 362 -1.00 -6.89 18.74
CA GLY A 362 -1.45 -5.66 19.37
C GLY A 362 -1.06 -5.55 20.86
N ALA A 363 -0.90 -6.69 21.55
CA ALA A 363 -0.50 -6.71 22.96
C ALA A 363 0.96 -6.29 23.19
N ARG A 364 1.80 -6.33 22.15
CA ARG A 364 3.19 -5.85 22.20
C ARG A 364 3.34 -4.35 21.87
N HIS A 365 2.24 -3.64 21.67
CA HIS A 365 2.29 -2.19 21.42
C HIS A 365 1.83 -1.45 22.69
N PRO A 366 2.56 -0.38 23.12
CA PRO A 366 2.24 0.35 24.34
C PRO A 366 0.94 1.17 24.25
N GLU A 367 0.48 1.50 23.04
CA GLU A 367 -0.77 2.24 22.82
C GLU A 367 -1.88 1.29 22.39
N PRO A 368 -3.12 1.39 22.96
CA PRO A 368 -4.26 0.65 22.44
C PRO A 368 -4.57 1.06 20.98
N PRO A 369 -5.14 0.18 20.14
CA PRO A 369 -5.87 -1.03 20.51
C PRO A 369 -4.96 -2.24 20.72
N SER A 370 -5.33 -3.09 21.69
CA SER A 370 -4.68 -4.38 21.95
C SER A 370 -5.05 -5.48 20.94
N ASN A 371 -5.79 -5.15 19.89
CA ASN A 371 -6.19 -6.12 18.87
C ASN A 371 -5.01 -6.48 17.96
N SER A 372 -4.91 -7.77 17.65
CA SER A 372 -3.95 -8.25 16.66
C SER A 372 -4.47 -7.98 15.24
N THR A 373 -3.55 -7.68 14.33
CA THR A 373 -3.87 -7.44 12.91
C THR A 373 -3.26 -8.53 12.05
N LEU A 374 -4.05 -9.09 11.17
CA LEU A 374 -3.64 -10.04 10.15
C LEU A 374 -3.81 -9.40 8.76
N THR A 375 -2.76 -9.44 7.94
CA THR A 375 -2.81 -8.99 6.54
C THR A 375 -2.26 -10.08 5.65
N GLY A 376 -2.93 -10.34 4.54
CA GLY A 376 -2.52 -11.32 3.55
C GLY A 376 -3.49 -11.34 2.37
N PHE A 377 -3.57 -12.47 1.69
CA PHE A 377 -4.54 -12.70 0.64
C PHE A 377 -5.00 -14.16 0.61
N VAL A 378 -6.26 -14.35 0.24
CA VAL A 378 -6.84 -15.67 0.00
C VAL A 378 -6.72 -16.04 -1.46
N LEU A 379 -6.63 -17.33 -1.74
CA LEU A 379 -6.62 -17.87 -3.08
C LEU A 379 -7.92 -18.64 -3.35
N GLY A 380 -8.43 -18.58 -4.58
CA GLY A 380 -9.65 -19.25 -4.98
C GLY A 380 -9.63 -19.70 -6.45
N LYS A 381 -10.53 -20.61 -6.82
CA LYS A 381 -10.74 -21.03 -8.21
C LYS A 381 -11.39 -19.93 -9.04
N THR A 382 -12.25 -19.14 -8.41
CA THR A 382 -13.01 -18.04 -9.00
C THR A 382 -13.06 -16.87 -8.01
N PRO A 383 -13.44 -15.65 -8.44
CA PRO A 383 -13.70 -14.53 -7.53
C PRO A 383 -14.68 -14.86 -6.39
N ALA A 384 -15.78 -15.57 -6.71
CA ALA A 384 -16.75 -16.00 -5.72
C ALA A 384 -16.17 -17.00 -4.70
N ASP A 385 -15.29 -17.90 -5.13
CA ASP A 385 -14.60 -18.84 -4.24
C ASP A 385 -13.62 -18.08 -3.31
N ALA A 386 -12.86 -17.14 -3.85
CA ALA A 386 -11.96 -16.30 -3.05
C ALA A 386 -12.74 -15.47 -2.00
N ALA A 387 -13.87 -14.85 -2.39
CA ALA A 387 -14.74 -14.10 -1.48
C ALA A 387 -15.30 -15.00 -0.36
N ARG A 388 -15.76 -16.23 -0.70
CA ARG A 388 -16.24 -17.20 0.29
C ARG A 388 -15.14 -17.58 1.28
N ARG A 389 -13.90 -17.82 0.82
CA ARG A 389 -12.75 -18.17 1.66
C ARG A 389 -12.34 -16.99 2.55
N ARG A 390 -12.41 -15.76 2.03
CA ARG A 390 -12.20 -14.55 2.84
C ARG A 390 -13.21 -14.46 3.98
N THR A 391 -14.50 -14.71 3.71
CA THR A 391 -15.55 -14.76 4.74
C THR A 391 -15.30 -15.89 5.74
N GLN A 392 -14.91 -17.08 5.26
CA GLN A 392 -14.54 -18.20 6.14
C GLN A 392 -13.38 -17.83 7.07
N LEU A 393 -12.35 -17.18 6.54
CA LEU A 393 -11.21 -16.72 7.32
C LEU A 393 -11.65 -15.71 8.41
N GLY A 394 -12.53 -14.75 8.08
CA GLY A 394 -13.10 -13.81 9.04
C GLY A 394 -13.80 -14.52 10.21
N LYS A 395 -14.62 -15.54 9.91
CA LYS A 395 -15.29 -16.35 10.94
C LYS A 395 -14.30 -17.06 11.87
N LEU A 396 -13.21 -17.63 11.32
CA LEU A 396 -12.15 -18.27 12.13
C LEU A 396 -11.46 -17.28 13.09
N LEU A 397 -11.43 -16.01 12.71
CA LEU A 397 -10.81 -14.93 13.47
C LEU A 397 -11.79 -14.22 14.43
N GLY A 398 -13.05 -14.65 14.48
CA GLY A 398 -14.11 -13.99 15.28
C GLY A 398 -14.48 -12.60 14.74
N VAL A 399 -14.31 -12.37 13.43
CA VAL A 399 -14.64 -11.11 12.76
C VAL A 399 -15.77 -11.40 11.76
N SER A 400 -16.90 -10.73 11.93
CA SER A 400 -18.09 -10.85 11.06
C SER A 400 -17.99 -9.95 9.83
#